data_fe3a6925c03fedfe9833670dfe3e9d17
#
_entry.id   fe3a6925c03fedfe9833670dfe3e9d17
#
_cell.length_a   1.000
_cell.length_b   1.000
_cell.length_c   1.000
_cell.angle_alpha   90.00
_cell.angle_beta   90.00
_cell.angle_gamma   90.00
#
_symmetry.space_group_name_H-M   'P 1'
#
loop_
_entity.id
_entity.type
_entity.pdbx_description
1 polymer ?
#
loop_
_entity_poly.entity_id
_entity_poly.type
_entity_poly.pdbx_seq_one_letter_code
_entity_poly.pdbx_strand_id
1 'polypeptide(L)'
;CVLVVKDKDDKIIGAFVGGLQEEWQADSLMAFDYCLIVRPENRGGRAAYMLITAFKEWAKEAGANWIKCGTATGINTDKTINFYSKMGFKHTGTFLEMKL
;
A
#
# COMPACT_ATOMS: atom_id res chain seq x y z
N CYS A 1 -3.56 -8.86 6.74
CA CYS A 1 -2.87 -9.23 5.49
C CYS A 1 -1.39 -8.90 5.61
N VAL A 2 -0.55 -9.91 5.45
CA VAL A 2 0.91 -9.74 5.41
C VAL A 2 1.42 -10.40 4.13
N LEU A 3 2.11 -9.63 3.30
CA LEU A 3 2.65 -10.07 2.03
C LEU A 3 4.15 -9.81 2.00
N VAL A 4 4.91 -10.72 1.43
CA VAL A 4 6.35 -10.54 1.23
C VAL A 4 6.73 -10.87 -0.21
N VAL A 5 7.77 -10.21 -0.69
CA VAL A 5 8.39 -10.52 -1.98
C VAL A 5 9.82 -11.02 -1.70
N LYS A 6 10.17 -12.11 -2.34
CA LYS A 6 11.51 -12.70 -2.23
C LYS A 6 12.23 -12.66 -3.57
N ASP A 7 13.55 -12.57 -3.53
CA ASP A 7 14.37 -12.71 -4.72
C ASP A 7 14.61 -14.19 -5.07
N LYS A 8 15.39 -14.44 -6.12
CA LYS A 8 15.69 -15.80 -6.59
C LYS A 8 16.47 -16.64 -5.56
N ASP A 9 17.12 -15.98 -4.60
CA ASP A 9 17.88 -16.64 -3.52
C ASP A 9 17.06 -16.79 -2.24
N ASP A 10 15.72 -16.62 -2.34
CA ASP A 10 14.76 -16.73 -1.24
C ASP A 10 14.94 -15.66 -0.15
N LYS A 11 15.62 -14.55 -0.48
CA LYS A 11 15.79 -13.42 0.43
C LYS A 11 14.60 -12.48 0.32
N ILE A 12 14.05 -12.07 1.47
CA ILE A 12 12.93 -11.11 1.50
C ILE A 12 13.47 -9.73 1.10
N ILE A 13 12.93 -9.17 0.01
CA ILE A 13 13.31 -7.87 -0.51
C ILE A 13 12.24 -6.79 -0.32
N GLY A 14 11.03 -7.18 0.02
CA GLY A 14 9.95 -6.25 0.30
C GLY A 14 8.83 -6.90 1.10
N ALA A 15 8.03 -6.05 1.75
CA ALA A 15 6.91 -6.49 2.56
C ALA A 15 5.79 -5.47 2.52
N PHE A 16 4.57 -5.96 2.69
CA PHE A 16 3.37 -5.14 2.79
C PHE A 16 2.51 -5.67 3.94
N VAL A 17 1.99 -4.77 4.73
CA VAL A 17 1.01 -5.10 5.77
C VAL A 17 -0.21 -4.23 5.57
N GLY A 18 -1.37 -4.85 5.55
CA GLY A 18 -2.64 -4.15 5.41
C GLY A 18 -3.75 -4.81 6.20
N GLY A 19 -4.92 -4.22 6.15
CA GLY A 19 -6.08 -4.73 6.88
C GLY A 19 -7.39 -4.32 6.24
N LEU A 20 -8.48 -4.67 6.92
CA LEU A 20 -9.83 -4.32 6.53
C LEU A 20 -10.46 -3.50 7.64
N GLN A 21 -11.32 -2.56 7.25
CA GLN A 21 -12.09 -1.74 8.18
C GLN A 21 -13.46 -1.45 7.59
N GLU A 22 -14.50 -1.60 8.40
CA GLU A 22 -15.83 -1.15 8.02
C GLU A 22 -15.92 0.37 8.14
N GLU A 23 -16.49 1.00 7.12
CA GLU A 23 -16.74 2.44 7.16
C GLU A 23 -18.07 2.71 7.83
N TRP A 24 -18.03 3.43 8.96
CA TRP A 24 -19.25 3.70 9.73
C TRP A 24 -20.24 4.64 9.03
N GLN A 25 -19.77 5.47 8.07
CA GLN A 25 -20.61 6.42 7.35
C GLN A 25 -21.26 5.83 6.11
N ALA A 26 -20.79 4.68 5.67
CA ALA A 26 -21.30 3.99 4.51
C ALA A 26 -21.23 2.50 4.79
N ASP A 27 -22.21 1.76 4.35
CA ASP A 27 -22.23 0.30 4.51
C ASP A 27 -21.21 -0.31 3.54
N SER A 28 -19.94 -0.05 3.76
CA SER A 28 -18.88 -0.50 2.88
C SER A 28 -17.65 -0.98 3.66
N LEU A 29 -16.86 -1.84 3.03
CA LEU A 29 -15.64 -2.41 3.58
C LEU A 29 -14.44 -1.80 2.87
N MET A 30 -13.49 -1.29 3.64
CA MET A 30 -12.29 -0.65 3.14
C MET A 30 -11.06 -1.49 3.46
N ALA A 31 -10.24 -1.76 2.45
CA ALA A 31 -8.90 -2.27 2.66
C ALA A 31 -7.92 -1.10 2.75
N PHE A 32 -6.95 -1.21 3.63
CA PHE A 32 -5.98 -0.12 3.86
C PHE A 32 -4.60 -0.67 4.17
N ASP A 33 -3.58 0.17 3.99
CA ASP A 33 -2.20 -0.19 4.25
C ASP A 33 -1.75 0.26 5.66
N TYR A 34 -0.95 -0.58 6.30
CA TYR A 34 -0.15 -0.18 7.47
C TYR A 34 1.24 0.22 7.01
N CYS A 35 1.86 -0.56 6.15
CA CYS A 35 3.17 -0.22 5.61
C CYS A 35 3.45 -0.95 4.30
N LEU A 36 4.30 -0.32 3.51
CA LEU A 36 4.91 -0.88 2.32
C LEU A 36 6.40 -0.59 2.42
N ILE A 37 7.21 -1.63 2.50
CA ILE A 37 8.65 -1.53 2.68
C ILE A 37 9.35 -2.30 1.58
N VAL A 38 10.34 -1.69 0.93
CA VAL A 38 11.21 -2.34 -0.04
C VAL A 38 12.65 -2.02 0.35
N ARG A 39 13.53 -3.03 0.34
CA ARG A 39 14.94 -2.81 0.64
C ARG A 39 15.51 -1.73 -0.29
N PRO A 40 16.38 -0.84 0.22
CA PRO A 40 16.90 0.28 -0.58
C PRO A 40 17.51 -0.17 -1.90
N GLU A 41 18.26 -1.28 -1.91
CA GLU A 41 18.92 -1.81 -3.11
C GLU A 41 17.94 -2.39 -4.13
N ASN A 42 16.69 -2.63 -3.74
CA ASN A 42 15.65 -3.18 -4.60
C ASN A 42 14.58 -2.16 -4.99
N ARG A 43 14.73 -0.92 -4.57
CA ARG A 43 13.79 0.17 -4.92
C ARG A 43 13.94 0.52 -6.39
N GLY A 44 12.82 0.92 -7.01
CA GLY A 44 12.77 1.20 -8.44
C GLY A 44 12.55 -0.03 -9.31
N GLY A 45 12.53 -1.23 -8.70
CA GLY A 45 12.23 -2.47 -9.38
C GLY A 45 10.75 -2.84 -9.30
N ARG A 46 10.46 -4.12 -9.37
CA ARG A 46 9.09 -4.65 -9.45
C ARG A 46 8.47 -5.01 -8.10
N ALA A 47 9.25 -4.98 -7.01
CA ALA A 47 8.79 -5.47 -5.70
C ALA A 47 7.52 -4.75 -5.23
N ALA A 48 7.51 -3.43 -5.23
CA ALA A 48 6.35 -2.65 -4.81
C ALA A 48 5.13 -2.92 -5.70
N TYR A 49 5.34 -3.00 -7.02
CA TYR A 49 4.27 -3.33 -7.97
C TYR A 49 3.64 -4.68 -7.65
N MET A 50 4.47 -5.70 -7.41
CA MET A 50 4.00 -7.05 -7.08
C MET A 50 3.21 -7.07 -5.78
N LEU A 51 3.69 -6.37 -4.76
CA LEU A 51 3.02 -6.30 -3.46
C LEU A 51 1.66 -5.63 -3.55
N ILE A 52 1.57 -4.50 -4.22
CA ILE A 52 0.28 -3.78 -4.37
C ILE A 52 -0.70 -4.57 -5.25
N THR A 53 -0.21 -5.20 -6.30
CA THR A 53 -1.06 -6.06 -7.16
C THR A 53 -1.66 -7.20 -6.35
N ALA A 54 -0.85 -7.88 -5.53
CA ALA A 54 -1.32 -8.96 -4.67
C ALA A 54 -2.30 -8.44 -3.61
N PHE A 55 -2.05 -7.26 -3.05
CA PHE A 55 -2.96 -6.64 -2.08
C PHE A 55 -4.32 -6.32 -2.72
N LYS A 56 -4.34 -5.80 -3.94
CA LYS A 56 -5.59 -5.52 -4.65
C LYS A 56 -6.41 -6.80 -4.84
N GLU A 57 -5.76 -7.90 -5.23
CA GLU A 57 -6.45 -9.18 -5.38
C GLU A 57 -6.99 -9.69 -4.04
N TRP A 58 -6.18 -9.62 -2.99
CA TRP A 58 -6.62 -9.98 -1.65
C TRP A 58 -7.83 -9.17 -1.21
N ALA A 59 -7.80 -7.85 -1.43
CA ALA A 59 -8.90 -6.96 -1.06
C ALA A 59 -10.19 -7.32 -1.79
N LYS A 60 -10.11 -7.63 -3.09
CA LYS A 60 -11.27 -8.07 -3.86
C LYS A 60 -11.86 -9.35 -3.32
N GLU A 61 -11.01 -10.34 -3.04
CA GLU A 61 -11.45 -11.62 -2.49
C GLU A 61 -12.08 -11.48 -1.12
N ALA A 62 -11.61 -10.54 -0.32
CA ALA A 62 -12.15 -10.24 1.00
C ALA A 62 -13.46 -9.44 0.94
N GLY A 63 -13.88 -9.00 -0.24
CA GLY A 63 -15.12 -8.25 -0.41
C GLY A 63 -15.00 -6.76 -0.18
N ALA A 64 -13.79 -6.21 -0.20
CA ALA A 64 -13.60 -4.77 -0.02
C ALA A 64 -14.17 -3.97 -1.20
N ASN A 65 -14.80 -2.85 -0.88
CA ASN A 65 -15.35 -1.92 -1.88
C ASN A 65 -14.31 -0.87 -2.29
N TRP A 66 -13.38 -0.56 -1.40
CA TRP A 66 -12.39 0.48 -1.56
C TRP A 66 -11.03 0.02 -1.06
N ILE A 67 -10.00 0.60 -1.64
CA ILE A 67 -8.64 0.49 -1.12
C ILE A 67 -8.13 1.91 -0.88
N LYS A 68 -7.63 2.17 0.33
CA LYS A 68 -7.00 3.44 0.68
C LYS A 68 -5.55 3.18 1.08
N CYS A 69 -4.63 3.82 0.39
CA CYS A 69 -3.22 3.78 0.71
C CYS A 69 -2.72 5.20 0.91
N GLY A 70 -1.74 5.34 1.78
CA GLY A 70 -1.19 6.65 2.08
C GLY A 70 0.33 6.62 2.20
N THR A 71 0.92 7.79 2.26
CA THR A 71 2.32 7.96 2.60
C THR A 71 2.40 9.04 3.68
N ALA A 72 2.94 8.67 4.84
CA ALA A 72 3.03 9.55 5.99
C ALA A 72 4.47 9.68 6.50
N THR A 73 5.44 9.10 5.80
CA THR A 73 6.84 9.13 6.22
C THR A 73 7.54 10.42 5.85
N GLY A 74 7.02 11.17 4.88
CA GLY A 74 7.69 12.37 4.35
C GLY A 74 8.91 12.07 3.50
N ILE A 75 9.19 10.80 3.21
CA ILE A 75 10.35 10.37 2.42
C ILE A 75 9.87 10.03 1.01
N ASN A 76 10.43 10.73 0.00
CA ASN A 76 10.10 10.51 -1.42
C ASN A 76 8.59 10.54 -1.70
N THR A 77 7.85 11.46 -1.07
CA THR A 77 6.39 11.53 -1.14
C THR A 77 5.89 11.63 -2.58
N ASP A 78 6.51 12.48 -3.41
CA ASP A 78 6.08 12.65 -4.81
C ASP A 78 6.26 11.38 -5.63
N LYS A 79 7.35 10.65 -5.42
CA LYS A 79 7.59 9.36 -6.09
C LYS A 79 6.56 8.32 -5.69
N THR A 80 6.20 8.29 -4.41
CA THR A 80 5.20 7.36 -3.88
C THR A 80 3.82 7.67 -4.45
N ILE A 81 3.42 8.93 -4.49
CA ILE A 81 2.16 9.35 -5.10
C ILE A 81 2.12 8.96 -6.57
N ASN A 82 3.20 9.21 -7.32
CA ASN A 82 3.28 8.81 -8.72
C ASN A 82 3.14 7.31 -8.91
N PHE A 83 3.80 6.53 -8.05
CA PHE A 83 3.72 5.08 -8.09
C PHE A 83 2.27 4.62 -7.93
N TYR A 84 1.58 5.09 -6.88
CA TYR A 84 0.18 4.72 -6.65
C TYR A 84 -0.73 5.19 -7.78
N SER A 85 -0.50 6.38 -8.33
CA SER A 85 -1.28 6.89 -9.45
C SER A 85 -1.17 5.98 -10.68
N LYS A 86 0.04 5.49 -10.97
CA LYS A 86 0.27 4.54 -12.07
C LYS A 86 -0.41 3.20 -11.82
N MET A 87 -0.61 2.84 -10.56
CA MET A 87 -1.32 1.61 -10.18
C MET A 87 -2.85 1.76 -10.21
N GLY A 88 -3.36 2.94 -10.56
CA GLY A 88 -4.79 3.22 -10.65
C GLY A 88 -5.39 3.89 -9.43
N PHE A 89 -4.60 4.30 -8.47
CA PHE A 89 -5.08 5.04 -7.30
C PHE A 89 -5.24 6.51 -7.64
N LYS A 90 -6.24 7.14 -7.01
CA LYS A 90 -6.54 8.56 -7.18
C LYS A 90 -6.19 9.30 -5.89
N HIS A 91 -5.48 10.40 -6.00
CA HIS A 91 -5.15 11.22 -4.84
C HIS A 91 -6.41 11.95 -4.36
N THR A 92 -6.90 11.63 -3.17
CA THR A 92 -8.16 12.15 -2.63
C THR A 92 -8.00 13.07 -1.43
N GLY A 93 -6.81 13.15 -0.84
CA GLY A 93 -6.61 14.00 0.33
C GLY A 93 -5.18 13.96 0.84
N THR A 94 -4.92 14.76 1.87
CA THR A 94 -3.62 14.87 2.50
C THR A 94 -3.81 14.90 4.01
N PHE A 95 -2.96 14.18 4.74
CA PHE A 95 -2.95 14.23 6.20
C PHE A 95 -2.15 15.43 6.68
N LEU A 96 -2.66 16.09 7.70
CA LEU A 96 -2.00 17.21 8.36
C LEU A 96 -1.79 16.85 9.81
N GLU A 97 -0.64 17.18 10.35
CA GLU A 97 -0.33 16.86 11.75
C GLU A 97 0.30 18.06 12.45
N MET A 98 0.14 18.10 13.76
CA MET A 98 0.76 19.10 14.62
C MET A 98 1.26 18.40 15.88
N LYS A 99 2.52 18.59 16.18
CA LYS A 99 3.10 18.12 17.44
C LYS A 99 2.75 19.13 18.55
N LEU A 100 2.19 18.63 19.65
CA LEU A 100 1.83 19.44 20.81
C LEU A 100 2.92 19.46 21.86
#